data_4bb567962d30f355698c69987694fedb
#
_entry.id   4bb567962d30f355698c69987694fedb
#
_cell.length_a   1.000
_cell.length_b   1.000
_cell.length_c   1.000
_cell.angle_alpha   90.00
_cell.angle_beta   90.00
_cell.angle_gamma   90.00
#
_symmetry.space_group_name_H-M   'P 1'
#
loop_
_entity.id
_entity.type
_entity.pdbx_description
1 polymer ?
#
loop_
_entity_poly.entity_id
_entity_poly.type
_entity_poly.pdbx_seq_one_letter_code
_entity_poly.pdbx_strand_id
1 'polypeptide(L)'
;MNQYQWPYENELNKREEDVSDVLVLGGGIAGCYAAIAAARKGMSVTLVEKGATVRSGAAGSGFDHWESACTNPCSKVTAKEIAEAYVDEQDQYSN
;
A
#
# COMPACT_ATOMS: atom_id res chain seq x y z
N MET A 1 -18.98 29.84 -17.40
CA MET A 1 -18.20 28.89 -16.58
C MET A 1 -18.66 27.48 -16.88
N ASN A 2 -17.79 26.65 -17.41
CA ASN A 2 -18.09 25.22 -17.55
C ASN A 2 -18.18 24.60 -16.15
N GLN A 3 -19.40 24.36 -15.72
CA GLN A 3 -19.57 23.52 -14.52
C GLN A 3 -19.28 22.09 -14.93
N TYR A 4 -18.20 21.57 -14.44
CA TYR A 4 -17.92 20.15 -14.54
C TYR A 4 -19.02 19.41 -13.80
N GLN A 5 -19.87 18.73 -14.54
CA GLN A 5 -20.90 17.90 -13.95
C GLN A 5 -20.34 16.51 -13.76
N TRP A 6 -20.27 16.06 -12.52
CA TRP A 6 -19.83 14.72 -12.19
C TRP A 6 -20.76 13.70 -12.89
N PRO A 7 -20.20 12.77 -13.67
CA PRO A 7 -21.01 11.88 -14.52
C PRO A 7 -21.79 10.81 -13.76
N TYR A 8 -21.54 10.67 -12.47
CA TYR A 8 -22.25 9.71 -11.63
C TYR A 8 -23.28 10.43 -10.77
N GLU A 9 -24.42 9.79 -10.53
CA GLU A 9 -25.41 10.33 -9.60
C GLU A 9 -24.73 10.62 -8.25
N ASN A 10 -25.09 11.76 -7.68
CA ASN A 10 -24.50 12.25 -6.44
C ASN A 10 -24.92 11.37 -5.27
N GLU A 11 -24.21 10.30 -5.05
CA GLU A 11 -24.26 9.53 -3.81
C GLU A 11 -23.57 10.23 -2.63
N LEU A 12 -23.04 11.43 -2.85
CA LEU A 12 -22.41 12.27 -1.82
C LEU A 12 -23.34 12.62 -0.65
N ASN A 13 -24.64 12.43 -0.83
CA ASN A 13 -25.64 12.60 0.25
C ASN A 13 -25.85 11.34 1.08
N LYS A 14 -25.36 10.19 0.63
CA LYS A 14 -25.31 8.99 1.45
C LYS A 14 -24.10 9.06 2.37
N ARG A 15 -24.35 9.14 3.65
CA ARG A 15 -23.31 9.09 4.66
C ARG A 15 -23.42 7.75 5.39
N GLU A 16 -22.37 6.96 5.29
CA GLU A 16 -22.17 5.79 6.13
C GLU A 16 -21.11 6.14 7.17
N GLU A 17 -21.37 5.78 8.41
CA GLU A 17 -20.40 5.97 9.49
C GLU A 17 -19.99 4.60 10.01
N ASP A 18 -18.70 4.40 10.07
CA ASP A 18 -18.09 3.22 10.67
C ASP A 18 -17.07 3.68 11.72
N VAL A 19 -17.06 2.99 12.85
CA VAL A 19 -16.17 3.30 13.96
C VAL A 19 -15.25 2.12 14.23
N SER A 20 -13.97 2.39 14.19
CA SER A 20 -12.94 1.40 14.48
C SER A 20 -11.77 2.04 15.22
N ASP A 21 -10.93 1.20 15.82
CA ASP A 21 -9.72 1.68 16.51
C ASP A 21 -8.67 2.19 15.51
N VAL A 22 -8.62 1.56 14.33
CA VAL A 22 -7.64 1.88 13.28
C VAL A 22 -8.36 2.01 11.94
N LEU A 23 -8.13 3.12 11.27
CA LEU A 23 -8.54 3.34 9.89
C LEU A 23 -7.35 3.21 8.96
N VAL A 24 -7.43 2.31 7.98
CA VAL A 24 -6.42 2.13 6.93
C VAL A 24 -6.98 2.64 5.61
N LEU A 25 -6.32 3.60 5.01
CA LEU A 25 -6.66 4.14 3.70
C LEU A 25 -5.78 3.50 2.64
N GLY A 26 -6.39 2.67 1.81
CA GLY A 26 -5.75 1.93 0.75
C GLY A 26 -5.52 0.46 1.08
N GLY A 27 -6.00 -0.42 0.20
CA GLY A 27 -5.95 -1.88 0.32
C GLY A 27 -4.87 -2.54 -0.51
N GLY A 28 -3.76 -1.87 -0.78
CA GLY A 28 -2.57 -2.46 -1.36
C GLY A 28 -1.81 -3.32 -0.36
N ILE A 29 -0.60 -3.77 -0.73
CA ILE A 29 0.24 -4.60 0.15
C ILE A 29 0.46 -3.93 1.51
N ALA A 30 0.87 -2.68 1.52
CA ALA A 30 1.15 -1.95 2.76
C ALA A 30 -0.09 -1.82 3.65
N GLY A 31 -1.23 -1.45 3.06
CA GLY A 31 -2.49 -1.31 3.80
C GLY A 31 -2.99 -2.63 4.36
N CYS A 32 -2.92 -3.70 3.58
CA CYS A 32 -3.31 -5.03 4.03
C CYS A 32 -2.41 -5.53 5.18
N TYR A 33 -1.10 -5.34 5.08
CA TYR A 33 -0.19 -5.70 6.18
C TYR A 33 -0.44 -4.86 7.44
N ALA A 34 -0.68 -3.57 7.30
CA ALA A 34 -1.01 -2.70 8.42
C ALA A 34 -2.30 -3.14 9.11
N ALA A 35 -3.35 -3.42 8.33
CA ALA A 35 -4.62 -3.89 8.84
C ALA A 35 -4.51 -5.23 9.59
N ILE A 36 -3.79 -6.19 9.01
CA ILE A 36 -3.54 -7.49 9.64
C ILE A 36 -2.74 -7.33 10.92
N ALA A 37 -1.70 -6.51 10.92
CA ALA A 37 -0.88 -6.28 12.10
C ALA A 37 -1.68 -5.66 13.25
N ALA A 38 -2.52 -4.68 12.96
CA ALA A 38 -3.41 -4.07 13.95
C ALA A 38 -4.45 -5.08 14.49
N ALA A 39 -5.08 -5.83 13.60
CA ALA A 39 -6.07 -6.85 13.99
C ALA A 39 -5.45 -7.96 14.87
N ARG A 40 -4.23 -8.38 14.57
CA ARG A 40 -3.50 -9.36 15.40
C ARG A 40 -3.21 -8.85 16.81
N LYS A 41 -3.19 -7.54 17.01
CA LYS A 41 -3.06 -6.90 18.32
C LYS A 41 -4.40 -6.67 19.02
N GLY A 42 -5.48 -7.20 18.46
CA GLY A 42 -6.82 -7.10 19.04
C GLY A 42 -7.54 -5.80 18.74
N MET A 43 -7.05 -5.00 17.81
CA MET A 43 -7.69 -3.76 17.39
C MET A 43 -8.77 -4.01 16.35
N SER A 44 -9.88 -3.28 16.43
CA SER A 44 -10.84 -3.21 15.33
C SER A 44 -10.26 -2.36 14.19
N VAL A 45 -10.41 -2.84 12.96
CA VAL A 45 -9.80 -2.18 11.80
C VAL A 45 -10.84 -1.99 10.71
N THR A 46 -10.93 -0.77 10.22
CA THR A 46 -11.63 -0.45 8.97
C THR A 46 -10.60 -0.15 7.89
N LEU A 47 -10.68 -0.87 6.79
CA LEU A 47 -9.85 -0.61 5.62
C LEU A 47 -10.74 -0.07 4.49
N VAL A 48 -10.38 1.08 3.96
CA VAL A 48 -11.08 1.74 2.85
C VAL A 48 -10.23 1.65 1.59
N GLU A 49 -10.79 1.05 0.54
CA GLU A 49 -10.14 0.88 -0.74
C GLU A 49 -11.06 1.38 -1.86
N LYS A 50 -10.50 2.15 -2.80
CA LYS A 50 -11.25 2.70 -3.93
C LYS A 50 -11.62 1.67 -5.00
N GLY A 51 -10.93 0.56 -5.04
CA GLY A 51 -11.19 -0.56 -5.95
C GLY A 51 -11.49 -1.84 -5.19
N ALA A 52 -11.34 -2.97 -5.84
CA ALA A 52 -11.42 -4.27 -5.19
C ALA A 52 -10.14 -4.53 -4.38
N THR A 53 -10.25 -5.06 -3.17
CA THR A 53 -9.09 -5.45 -2.37
C THR A 53 -8.33 -6.62 -2.98
N VAL A 54 -9.03 -7.44 -3.74
CA VAL A 54 -8.43 -8.55 -4.48
C VAL A 54 -7.81 -8.02 -5.77
N ARG A 55 -6.50 -8.13 -5.88
CA ARG A 55 -5.70 -7.73 -7.05
C ARG A 55 -5.78 -6.25 -7.42
N SER A 56 -5.96 -5.37 -6.44
CA SER A 56 -5.81 -3.93 -6.61
C SER A 56 -4.41 -3.45 -6.25
N GLY A 57 -4.08 -2.26 -6.74
CA GLY A 57 -2.81 -1.60 -6.47
C GLY A 57 -1.65 -2.08 -7.34
N ALA A 58 -0.47 -1.58 -7.05
CA ALA A 58 0.73 -1.84 -7.85
C ALA A 58 1.15 -3.31 -7.89
N ALA A 59 0.88 -4.06 -6.84
CA ALA A 59 1.15 -5.49 -6.75
C ALA A 59 -0.05 -6.38 -7.13
N GLY A 60 -1.14 -5.79 -7.62
CA GLY A 60 -2.39 -6.50 -7.90
C GLY A 60 -2.28 -7.56 -8.99
N SER A 61 -1.43 -7.33 -9.99
CA SER A 61 -1.13 -8.30 -11.04
C SER A 61 0.02 -9.27 -10.68
N GLY A 62 0.55 -9.14 -9.47
CA GLY A 62 1.74 -9.84 -9.02
C GLY A 62 3.02 -9.02 -9.22
N PHE A 63 4.12 -9.57 -8.80
CA PHE A 63 5.45 -9.00 -9.02
C PHE A 63 6.42 -10.13 -9.33
N ASP A 64 7.36 -9.85 -10.20
CA ASP A 64 8.33 -10.82 -10.72
C ASP A 64 9.73 -10.65 -10.14
N HIS A 65 9.93 -9.59 -9.34
CA HIS A 65 11.20 -9.28 -8.72
C HIS A 65 11.09 -9.20 -7.21
N TRP A 66 12.03 -9.85 -6.55
CA TRP A 66 12.23 -9.72 -5.12
C TRP A 66 13.72 -9.54 -4.84
N GLU A 67 14.09 -8.34 -4.46
CA GLU A 67 15.49 -8.05 -4.12
C GLU A 67 15.74 -8.25 -2.64
N SER A 68 16.69 -9.10 -2.33
CA SER A 68 17.06 -9.42 -0.96
C SER A 68 18.55 -9.74 -0.87
N ALA A 69 19.25 -8.96 -0.08
CA ALA A 69 20.64 -9.24 0.24
C ALA A 69 20.78 -10.29 1.33
N CYS A 70 19.90 -10.24 2.33
CA CYS A 70 20.07 -10.98 3.58
C CYS A 70 19.55 -12.42 3.53
N THR A 71 18.59 -12.71 2.65
CA THR A 71 17.92 -14.01 2.61
C THR A 71 18.26 -14.85 1.37
N ASN A 72 19.00 -14.30 0.42
CA ASN A 72 19.47 -15.04 -0.74
C ASN A 72 20.81 -15.71 -0.45
N PRO A 73 20.86 -17.04 -0.30
CA PRO A 73 22.09 -17.74 0.07
C PRO A 73 23.18 -17.68 -0.99
N CYS A 74 22.83 -17.33 -2.23
CA CYS A 74 23.77 -17.18 -3.34
C CYS A 74 24.31 -15.75 -3.49
N SER A 75 23.74 -14.80 -2.75
CA SER A 75 24.16 -13.40 -2.82
C SER A 75 25.42 -13.18 -1.98
N LYS A 76 26.39 -12.49 -2.58
CA LYS A 76 27.58 -12.00 -1.88
C LYS A 76 27.47 -10.51 -1.54
N VAL A 77 26.34 -9.89 -1.92
CA VAL A 77 26.09 -8.46 -1.74
C VAL A 77 25.48 -8.22 -0.37
N THR A 78 26.00 -7.25 0.36
CA THR A 78 25.48 -6.86 1.67
C THR A 78 24.27 -5.95 1.54
N ALA A 79 23.43 -5.88 2.57
CA ALA A 79 22.31 -4.96 2.63
C ALA A 79 22.75 -3.50 2.47
N LYS A 80 23.93 -3.16 2.98
CA LYS A 80 24.51 -1.81 2.86
C LYS A 80 24.82 -1.46 1.40
N GLU A 81 25.48 -2.37 0.68
CA GLU A 81 25.80 -2.16 -0.73
C GLU A 81 24.55 -1.99 -1.60
N ILE A 82 23.50 -2.76 -1.35
CA ILE A 82 22.22 -2.59 -2.04
C ILE A 82 21.60 -1.24 -1.71
N ALA A 83 21.57 -0.84 -0.45
CA ALA A 83 21.01 0.44 -0.04
C ALA A 83 21.76 1.63 -0.69
N GLU A 84 23.08 1.57 -0.72
CA GLU A 84 23.92 2.57 -1.37
C GLU A 84 23.64 2.65 -2.88
N ALA A 85 23.52 1.51 -3.57
CA ALA A 85 23.21 1.46 -4.99
C ALA A 85 21.82 2.06 -5.29
N TYR A 86 20.83 1.78 -4.48
CA TYR A 86 19.50 2.38 -4.63
C TYR A 86 19.49 3.88 -4.42
N VAL A 87 20.21 4.38 -3.43
CA VAL A 87 20.33 5.82 -3.17
C VAL A 87 20.99 6.51 -4.36
N ASP A 88 22.02 5.91 -4.93
CA ASP A 88 22.71 6.46 -6.10
C ASP A 88 21.82 6.45 -7.35
N GLU A 89 21.10 5.36 -7.62
CA GLU A 89 20.17 5.28 -8.76
C GLU A 89 19.00 6.26 -8.64
N GLN A 90 18.58 6.58 -7.44
CA GLN A 90 17.44 7.48 -7.17
C GLN A 90 17.90 8.93 -6.95
N ASP A 91 19.12 9.30 -7.35
CA ASP A 91 19.69 10.64 -7.11
C ASP A 91 19.53 11.11 -5.64
N GLN A 92 19.67 10.17 -4.70
CA GLN A 92 19.54 10.39 -3.26
C GLN A 92 18.11 10.76 -2.76
N TYR A 93 17.09 10.47 -3.55
CA TYR A 93 15.69 10.63 -3.11
C TYR A 93 15.11 9.42 -2.38
N SER A 94 15.87 8.33 -2.26
CA SER A 94 15.49 7.16 -1.47
C SER A 94 15.82 7.33 0.02
N ASN A 95 14.95 6.79 0.84
CA ASN A 95 15.17 6.67 2.28
C ASN A 95 15.88 5.37 2.65
#